data_3f56b2409ef2950375bde27abc96651c
#
_entry.id   3f56b2409ef2950375bde27abc96651c
#
_cell.length_a   1.000
_cell.length_b   1.000
_cell.length_c   1.000
_cell.angle_alpha   90.00
_cell.angle_beta   90.00
_cell.angle_gamma   90.00
#
_symmetry.space_group_name_H-M   'P 1'
#
loop_
_entity.id
_entity.type
_entity.pdbx_description
1 polymer ?
#
loop_
_entity_poly.entity_id
_entity_poly.type
_entity_poly.pdbx_seq_one_letter_code
_entity_poly.pdbx_strand_id
1 'polypeptide(L)'
;MTTWPYPYWIAHRGAGKLAPENTLAAFRLGAAHGYRMFECDVKLSADGVPFLLHDATLQRTSNGQGTAGDQPWATLSQLDAGSWHSRAWAGEPLPSFEAVARYCLRNGHALNIEIKPTPGAERLTGEVVARHAARLWAGQATPPLLTSFQPDALEGARHSA
;
A
#
# COMPACT_ATOMS: atom_id res chain seq x y z
N MET A 1 -10.14 23.19 -17.94
CA MET A 1 -10.65 22.18 -16.98
C MET A 1 -9.73 20.98 -17.06
N THR A 2 -9.01 20.68 -16.00
CA THR A 2 -8.20 19.45 -15.94
C THR A 2 -9.17 18.28 -15.89
N THR A 3 -9.18 17.44 -16.92
CA THR A 3 -9.96 16.21 -16.94
C THR A 3 -9.38 15.24 -15.90
N TRP A 4 -10.24 14.60 -15.12
CA TRP A 4 -9.85 13.56 -14.19
C TRP A 4 -9.21 12.37 -14.93
N PRO A 5 -7.88 12.10 -14.74
CA PRO A 5 -7.18 11.15 -15.60
C PRO A 5 -7.29 9.70 -15.12
N TYR A 6 -7.98 9.46 -14.02
CA TYR A 6 -8.03 8.14 -13.39
C TYR A 6 -9.31 7.39 -13.72
N PRO A 7 -9.29 6.04 -13.68
CA PRO A 7 -10.51 5.22 -13.77
C PRO A 7 -11.56 5.61 -12.71
N TYR A 8 -12.82 5.42 -13.06
CA TYR A 8 -13.94 5.73 -12.16
C TYR A 8 -14.01 4.76 -10.97
N TRP A 9 -13.73 3.47 -11.23
CA TRP A 9 -13.78 2.42 -10.22
C TRP A 9 -12.39 2.14 -9.66
N ILE A 10 -12.28 2.12 -8.33
CA ILE A 10 -11.04 1.85 -7.60
C ILE A 10 -11.25 0.61 -6.74
N ALA A 11 -10.43 -0.42 -6.93
CA ALA A 11 -10.51 -1.64 -6.14
C ALA A 11 -9.84 -1.42 -4.78
N HIS A 12 -10.64 -1.43 -3.72
CA HIS A 12 -10.22 -1.19 -2.34
C HIS A 12 -9.28 -2.31 -1.86
N ARG A 13 -8.07 -1.97 -1.46
CA ARG A 13 -7.01 -2.88 -0.97
C ARG A 13 -6.70 -4.03 -1.94
N GLY A 14 -6.91 -3.80 -3.24
CA GLY A 14 -6.66 -4.77 -4.31
C GLY A 14 -7.90 -5.46 -4.84
N ALA A 15 -8.69 -6.14 -4.01
CA ALA A 15 -9.88 -6.89 -4.43
C ALA A 15 -11.00 -6.89 -3.36
N GLY A 16 -11.05 -5.90 -2.47
CA GLY A 16 -12.03 -5.85 -1.38
C GLY A 16 -11.93 -7.09 -0.49
N LYS A 17 -13.03 -7.84 -0.39
CA LYS A 17 -13.13 -9.07 0.44
C LYS A 17 -12.84 -10.35 -0.33
N LEU A 18 -12.57 -10.29 -1.62
CA LEU A 18 -12.40 -11.49 -2.47
C LEU A 18 -11.02 -12.14 -2.32
N ALA A 19 -10.05 -11.41 -1.81
CA ALA A 19 -8.69 -11.89 -1.57
C ALA A 19 -8.12 -11.20 -0.32
N PRO A 20 -7.01 -11.69 0.26
CA PRO A 20 -6.40 -11.05 1.42
C PRO A 20 -5.98 -9.62 1.09
N GLU A 21 -6.55 -8.66 1.81
CA GLU A 21 -6.35 -7.22 1.59
C GLU A 21 -4.87 -6.81 1.58
N ASN A 22 -4.53 -5.81 0.78
CA ASN A 22 -3.17 -5.25 0.72
C ASN A 22 -2.07 -6.26 0.36
N THR A 23 -2.38 -7.28 -0.44
CA THR A 23 -1.42 -8.26 -0.96
C THR A 23 -1.34 -8.21 -2.47
N LEU A 24 -0.23 -8.65 -3.06
CA LEU A 24 -0.11 -8.78 -4.52
C LEU A 24 -1.14 -9.76 -5.10
N ALA A 25 -1.51 -10.80 -4.36
CA ALA A 25 -2.58 -11.71 -4.77
C ALA A 25 -3.92 -10.97 -4.95
N ALA A 26 -4.26 -10.05 -4.03
CA ALA A 26 -5.47 -9.22 -4.15
C ALA A 26 -5.42 -8.30 -5.38
N PHE A 27 -4.29 -7.65 -5.65
CA PHE A 27 -4.11 -6.81 -6.84
C PHE A 27 -4.27 -7.61 -8.13
N ARG A 28 -3.67 -8.81 -8.21
CA ARG A 28 -3.81 -9.70 -9.37
C ARG A 28 -5.26 -10.13 -9.59
N LEU A 29 -5.97 -10.48 -8.51
CA LEU A 29 -7.38 -10.85 -8.60
C LEU A 29 -8.25 -9.68 -9.05
N GLY A 30 -8.05 -8.49 -8.49
CA GLY A 30 -8.76 -7.29 -8.92
C GLY A 30 -8.50 -6.95 -10.39
N ALA A 31 -7.26 -7.08 -10.86
CA ALA A 31 -6.92 -6.91 -12.28
C ALA A 31 -7.62 -7.96 -13.17
N ALA A 32 -7.71 -9.22 -12.73
CA ALA A 32 -8.45 -10.28 -13.43
C ALA A 32 -9.94 -9.98 -13.53
N HIS A 33 -10.51 -9.27 -12.56
CA HIS A 33 -11.89 -8.76 -12.60
C HIS A 33 -12.06 -7.48 -13.45
N GLY A 34 -10.99 -7.00 -14.09
CA GLY A 34 -11.05 -5.85 -15.00
C GLY A 34 -10.79 -4.48 -14.35
N TYR A 35 -10.46 -4.43 -13.08
CA TYR A 35 -10.09 -3.17 -12.44
C TYR A 35 -8.76 -2.64 -13.01
N ARG A 36 -8.70 -1.31 -13.18
CA ARG A 36 -7.53 -0.61 -13.72
C ARG A 36 -6.94 0.40 -12.74
N MET A 37 -7.59 0.59 -11.61
CA MET A 37 -7.11 1.41 -10.51
C MET A 37 -7.32 0.68 -9.20
N PHE A 38 -6.33 0.79 -8.33
CA PHE A 38 -6.32 0.16 -7.02
C PHE A 38 -6.09 1.20 -5.93
N GLU A 39 -6.52 0.87 -4.75
CA GLU A 39 -6.19 1.59 -3.54
C GLU A 39 -5.39 0.65 -2.62
N CYS A 40 -4.48 1.21 -1.85
CA CYS A 40 -3.71 0.48 -0.84
C CYS A 40 -3.34 1.37 0.34
N ASP A 41 -3.12 0.72 1.50
CA ASP A 41 -2.66 1.37 2.73
C ASP A 41 -1.15 1.16 2.91
N VAL A 42 -0.39 2.25 3.04
CA VAL A 42 1.07 2.22 3.19
C VAL A 42 1.51 2.79 4.53
N LYS A 43 2.35 2.06 5.23
CA LYS A 43 3.02 2.47 6.46
C LYS A 43 4.51 2.15 6.44
N LEU A 44 5.24 2.52 7.47
CA LEU A 44 6.66 2.26 7.60
C LEU A 44 6.95 1.15 8.61
N SER A 45 7.94 0.31 8.30
CA SER A 45 8.62 -0.55 9.26
C SER A 45 9.50 0.27 10.21
N ALA A 46 10.02 -0.35 11.28
CA ALA A 46 10.93 0.28 12.22
C ALA A 46 12.21 0.84 11.56
N ASP A 47 12.67 0.19 10.50
CA ASP A 47 13.83 0.61 9.69
C ASP A 47 13.46 1.47 8.47
N GLY A 48 12.22 1.99 8.42
CA GLY A 48 11.78 2.99 7.44
C GLY A 48 11.43 2.45 6.06
N VAL A 49 11.19 1.15 5.91
CA VAL A 49 10.76 0.56 4.64
C VAL A 49 9.25 0.70 4.48
N PRO A 50 8.76 1.33 3.39
CA PRO A 50 7.32 1.40 3.12
C PRO A 50 6.77 0.03 2.73
N PHE A 51 5.67 -0.38 3.36
CA PHE A 51 4.98 -1.65 3.08
C PHE A 51 3.47 -1.52 3.26
N LEU A 52 2.70 -2.50 2.78
CA LEU A 52 1.25 -2.45 2.81
C LEU A 52 0.68 -3.15 4.04
N LEU A 53 -0.09 -2.41 4.83
CA LEU A 53 -0.90 -2.92 5.94
C LEU A 53 -1.89 -1.84 6.39
N HIS A 54 -3.15 -2.19 6.61
CA HIS A 54 -4.15 -1.22 7.08
C HIS A 54 -3.99 -0.90 8.57
N ASP A 55 -4.04 -1.92 9.44
CA ASP A 55 -4.03 -1.74 10.89
C ASP A 55 -2.66 -1.30 11.41
N ALA A 56 -2.62 -0.69 12.59
CA ALA A 56 -1.36 -0.46 13.29
C ALA A 56 -0.72 -1.77 13.76
N THR A 57 -1.53 -2.80 14.05
CA THR A 57 -1.11 -4.10 14.57
C THR A 57 -1.21 -5.20 13.51
N LEU A 58 -0.49 -6.29 13.73
CA LEU A 58 -0.31 -7.38 12.76
C LEU A 58 -1.39 -8.46 12.82
N GLN A 59 -2.10 -8.59 13.95
CA GLN A 59 -2.88 -9.79 14.30
C GLN A 59 -4.05 -10.08 13.37
N ARG A 60 -4.76 -9.05 12.88
CA ARG A 60 -5.99 -9.27 12.10
C ARG A 60 -5.73 -9.89 10.73
N THR A 61 -4.66 -9.48 10.06
CA THR A 61 -4.40 -9.82 8.66
C THR A 61 -3.05 -10.50 8.42
N SER A 62 -2.45 -11.04 9.48
CA SER A 62 -1.22 -11.83 9.36
C SER A 62 -1.07 -12.81 10.53
N ASN A 63 -0.05 -13.65 10.45
CA ASN A 63 0.37 -14.51 11.56
C ASN A 63 1.32 -13.81 12.55
N GLY A 64 1.57 -12.50 12.35
CA GLY A 64 2.39 -11.70 13.25
C GLY A 64 1.63 -11.18 14.47
N GLN A 65 2.38 -10.61 15.42
CA GLN A 65 1.88 -10.03 16.66
C GLN A 65 2.49 -8.65 16.90
N GLY A 66 1.75 -7.79 17.59
CA GLY A 66 2.21 -6.46 18.01
C GLY A 66 2.09 -5.38 16.95
N THR A 67 2.70 -4.23 17.23
CA THR A 67 2.68 -3.06 16.35
C THR A 67 3.63 -3.26 15.17
N ALA A 68 3.12 -3.14 13.96
CA ALA A 68 3.90 -3.37 12.75
C ALA A 68 5.06 -2.37 12.60
N GLY A 69 4.83 -1.10 12.94
CA GLY A 69 5.85 -0.05 12.87
C GLY A 69 7.03 -0.23 13.83
N ASP A 70 6.92 -1.13 14.81
CA ASP A 70 7.98 -1.45 15.77
C ASP A 70 8.90 -2.58 15.27
N GLN A 71 8.58 -3.19 14.13
CA GLN A 71 9.33 -4.35 13.61
C GLN A 71 10.09 -4.00 12.34
N PRO A 72 11.32 -4.54 12.15
CA PRO A 72 12.09 -4.31 10.95
C PRO A 72 11.48 -5.05 9.76
N TRP A 73 11.72 -4.54 8.55
CA TRP A 73 11.21 -5.13 7.32
C TRP A 73 11.63 -6.60 7.14
N ALA A 74 12.84 -6.95 7.56
CA ALA A 74 13.32 -8.34 7.50
C ALA A 74 12.39 -9.32 8.24
N THR A 75 11.77 -8.91 9.36
CA THR A 75 10.78 -9.69 10.09
C THR A 75 9.42 -9.65 9.40
N LEU A 76 8.94 -8.45 9.05
CA LEU A 76 7.62 -8.26 8.44
C LEU A 76 7.48 -9.01 7.12
N SER A 77 8.52 -9.03 6.30
CA SER A 77 8.53 -9.70 4.98
C SER A 77 8.40 -11.22 5.05
N GLN A 78 8.58 -11.83 6.20
CA GLN A 78 8.45 -13.28 6.42
C GLN A 78 7.06 -13.70 6.91
N LEU A 79 6.18 -12.75 7.20
CA LEU A 79 4.85 -13.03 7.73
C LEU A 79 3.92 -13.55 6.63
N ASP A 80 3.02 -14.45 7.03
CA ASP A 80 1.91 -14.91 6.21
C ASP A 80 0.75 -13.92 6.37
N ALA A 81 0.42 -13.24 5.29
CA ALA A 81 -0.68 -12.27 5.19
C ALA A 81 -1.88 -12.82 4.39
N GLY A 82 -1.91 -14.11 4.11
CA GLY A 82 -2.97 -14.74 3.31
C GLY A 82 -3.82 -15.74 4.07
N SER A 83 -3.24 -16.55 4.96
CA SER A 83 -3.93 -17.65 5.67
C SER A 83 -5.13 -17.19 6.51
N TRP A 84 -5.10 -15.98 7.06
CA TRP A 84 -6.24 -15.42 7.82
C TRP A 84 -7.50 -15.30 6.97
N HIS A 85 -7.35 -15.08 5.67
CA HIS A 85 -8.47 -14.96 4.74
C HIS A 85 -9.00 -16.33 4.33
N SER A 86 -8.13 -17.20 3.85
CA SER A 86 -8.45 -18.60 3.54
C SER A 86 -7.19 -19.41 3.30
N ARG A 87 -7.32 -20.75 3.37
CA ARG A 87 -6.22 -21.68 3.10
C ARG A 87 -5.65 -21.57 1.68
N ALA A 88 -6.47 -21.13 0.73
CA ALA A 88 -6.06 -20.92 -0.66
C ALA A 88 -4.96 -19.87 -0.80
N TRP A 89 -4.84 -18.94 0.15
CA TRP A 89 -3.88 -17.85 0.16
C TRP A 89 -2.75 -18.04 1.17
N ALA A 90 -2.63 -19.24 1.74
CA ALA A 90 -1.57 -19.53 2.73
C ALA A 90 -0.18 -19.25 2.13
N GLY A 91 0.65 -18.55 2.90
CA GLY A 91 1.99 -18.18 2.47
C GLY A 91 2.09 -16.90 1.64
N GLU A 92 0.98 -16.20 1.36
CA GLU A 92 1.04 -14.88 0.71
C GLU A 92 1.73 -13.88 1.63
N PRO A 93 2.85 -13.26 1.20
CA PRO A 93 3.60 -12.36 2.09
C PRO A 93 2.99 -10.97 2.16
N LEU A 94 3.34 -10.20 3.20
CA LEU A 94 3.19 -8.75 3.19
C LEU A 94 4.05 -8.18 2.05
N PRO A 95 3.49 -7.35 1.14
CA PRO A 95 4.28 -6.76 0.09
C PRO A 95 4.96 -5.46 0.53
N SER A 96 6.17 -5.20 0.04
CA SER A 96 6.70 -3.85 0.08
C SER A 96 5.89 -2.94 -0.84
N PHE A 97 5.84 -1.64 -0.51
CA PHE A 97 5.22 -0.65 -1.39
C PHE A 97 5.86 -0.64 -2.79
N GLU A 98 7.18 -0.79 -2.86
CA GLU A 98 7.88 -0.83 -4.14
C GLU A 98 7.43 -2.00 -5.02
N ALA A 99 7.21 -3.18 -4.44
CA ALA A 99 6.73 -4.35 -5.19
C ALA A 99 5.34 -4.10 -5.81
N VAL A 100 4.42 -3.51 -5.05
CA VAL A 100 3.08 -3.15 -5.52
C VAL A 100 3.13 -2.04 -6.57
N ALA A 101 3.91 -1.00 -6.33
CA ALA A 101 4.10 0.10 -7.27
C ALA A 101 4.63 -0.40 -8.62
N ARG A 102 5.66 -1.25 -8.60
CA ARG A 102 6.21 -1.85 -9.82
C ARG A 102 5.21 -2.75 -10.54
N TYR A 103 4.40 -3.50 -9.81
CA TYR A 103 3.31 -4.27 -10.40
C TYR A 103 2.31 -3.37 -11.13
N CYS A 104 1.84 -2.30 -10.47
CA CYS A 104 0.91 -1.35 -11.09
C CYS A 104 1.50 -0.68 -12.33
N LEU A 105 2.74 -0.19 -12.25
CA LEU A 105 3.43 0.48 -13.35
C LEU A 105 3.60 -0.44 -14.57
N ARG A 106 4.04 -1.68 -14.36
CA ARG A 106 4.24 -2.67 -15.45
C ARG A 106 2.94 -3.05 -16.16
N ASN A 107 1.81 -2.97 -15.47
CA ASN A 107 0.51 -3.36 -16.00
C ASN A 107 -0.37 -2.16 -16.39
N GLY A 108 0.15 -0.94 -16.30
CA GLY A 108 -0.59 0.28 -16.63
C GLY A 108 -1.76 0.54 -15.70
N HIS A 109 -1.66 0.15 -14.43
CA HIS A 109 -2.67 0.41 -13.42
C HIS A 109 -2.40 1.71 -12.69
N ALA A 110 -3.45 2.51 -12.47
CA ALA A 110 -3.40 3.65 -11.58
C ALA A 110 -3.46 3.22 -10.11
N LEU A 111 -2.91 4.02 -9.20
CA LEU A 111 -2.85 3.71 -7.77
C LEU A 111 -3.26 4.91 -6.93
N ASN A 112 -4.15 4.69 -5.97
CA ASN A 112 -4.41 5.57 -4.83
C ASN A 112 -3.66 4.99 -3.62
N ILE A 113 -2.73 5.75 -3.09
CA ILE A 113 -1.90 5.38 -1.96
C ILE A 113 -2.45 6.10 -0.73
N GLU A 114 -3.15 5.39 0.15
CA GLU A 114 -3.49 5.92 1.46
C GLU A 114 -2.25 5.84 2.37
N ILE A 115 -1.78 7.00 2.81
CA ILE A 115 -0.71 7.08 3.81
C ILE A 115 -1.33 6.76 5.16
N LYS A 116 -0.98 5.60 5.72
CA LYS A 116 -1.55 5.03 6.94
C LYS A 116 -0.51 4.92 8.05
N PRO A 117 -0.10 6.03 8.66
CA PRO A 117 1.01 6.02 9.59
C PRO A 117 0.72 5.22 10.87
N THR A 118 1.76 4.64 11.45
CA THR A 118 1.74 4.26 12.86
C THR A 118 1.60 5.53 13.69
N PRO A 119 0.75 5.56 14.75
CA PRO A 119 0.61 6.75 15.60
C PRO A 119 1.96 7.31 16.06
N GLY A 120 2.16 8.61 15.89
CA GLY A 120 3.39 9.31 16.19
C GLY A 120 4.41 9.39 15.04
N ALA A 121 4.15 8.72 13.91
CA ALA A 121 5.02 8.73 12.73
C ALA A 121 4.36 9.38 11.49
N GLU A 122 3.35 10.23 11.69
CA GLU A 122 2.49 10.78 10.63
C GLU A 122 3.31 11.51 9.57
N ARG A 123 4.02 12.56 9.96
CA ARG A 123 4.81 13.39 9.06
C ARG A 123 5.89 12.58 8.33
N LEU A 124 6.66 11.78 9.09
CA LEU A 124 7.73 10.95 8.53
C LEU A 124 7.19 9.95 7.50
N THR A 125 6.05 9.30 7.79
CA THR A 125 5.43 8.37 6.85
C THR A 125 5.04 9.08 5.56
N GLY A 126 4.43 10.26 5.66
CA GLY A 126 4.12 11.10 4.51
C GLY A 126 5.33 11.44 3.66
N GLU A 127 6.39 11.92 4.28
CA GLU A 127 7.65 12.27 3.61
C GLU A 127 8.27 11.08 2.87
N VAL A 128 8.36 9.93 3.53
CA VAL A 128 9.00 8.74 2.94
C VAL A 128 8.16 8.20 1.79
N VAL A 129 6.84 8.07 1.97
CA VAL A 129 5.94 7.57 0.92
C VAL A 129 5.97 8.49 -0.30
N ALA A 130 5.92 9.81 -0.11
CA ALA A 130 5.95 10.77 -1.21
C ALA A 130 7.27 10.70 -2.00
N ARG A 131 8.43 10.61 -1.32
CA ARG A 131 9.72 10.44 -2.00
C ARG A 131 9.80 9.15 -2.80
N HIS A 132 9.28 8.03 -2.27
CA HIS A 132 9.22 6.77 -3.01
C HIS A 132 8.29 6.87 -4.22
N ALA A 133 7.11 7.47 -4.05
CA ALA A 133 6.17 7.69 -5.14
C ALA A 133 6.77 8.56 -6.26
N ALA A 134 7.38 9.71 -5.91
CA ALA A 134 8.03 10.59 -6.87
C ALA A 134 9.12 9.87 -7.67
N ARG A 135 9.96 9.07 -7.00
CA ARG A 135 11.02 8.28 -7.65
C ARG A 135 10.44 7.21 -8.59
N LEU A 136 9.44 6.46 -8.13
CA LEU A 136 8.89 5.33 -8.88
C LEU A 136 8.06 5.76 -10.09
N TRP A 137 7.33 6.87 -9.98
CA TRP A 137 6.52 7.42 -11.08
C TRP A 137 7.25 8.48 -11.91
N ALA A 138 8.55 8.66 -11.71
CA ALA A 138 9.32 9.60 -12.54
C ALA A 138 9.15 9.27 -14.02
N GLY A 139 8.74 10.29 -14.82
CA GLY A 139 8.49 10.13 -16.24
C GLY A 139 7.16 9.48 -16.64
N GLN A 140 6.32 9.11 -15.67
CA GLN A 140 4.98 8.60 -15.98
C GLN A 140 4.00 9.74 -16.25
N ALA A 141 3.12 9.55 -17.25
CA ALA A 141 2.11 10.56 -17.62
C ALA A 141 1.05 10.79 -16.54
N THR A 142 0.73 9.75 -15.76
CA THR A 142 -0.27 9.82 -14.69
C THR A 142 0.41 9.49 -13.36
N PRO A 143 0.54 10.46 -12.44
CA PRO A 143 1.09 10.21 -11.11
C PRO A 143 0.13 9.39 -10.25
N PRO A 144 0.57 8.77 -9.14
CA PRO A 144 -0.35 8.17 -8.18
C PRO A 144 -1.08 9.26 -7.39
N LEU A 145 -2.21 8.91 -6.80
CA LEU A 145 -2.85 9.74 -5.78
C LEU A 145 -2.22 9.44 -4.42
N LEU A 146 -2.00 10.48 -3.62
CA LEU A 146 -1.64 10.36 -2.22
C LEU A 146 -2.80 10.87 -1.37
N THR A 147 -3.32 10.03 -0.49
CA THR A 147 -4.42 10.34 0.41
C THR A 147 -4.07 9.97 1.85
N SER A 148 -4.74 10.57 2.82
CA SER A 148 -4.62 10.18 4.23
C SER A 148 -5.77 10.78 5.04
N PHE A 149 -6.17 10.09 6.10
CA PHE A 149 -7.03 10.64 7.15
C PHE A 149 -6.24 11.44 8.19
N GLN A 150 -4.90 11.44 8.09
CA GLN A 150 -4.01 12.16 9.00
C GLN A 150 -3.45 13.40 8.31
N PRO A 151 -3.87 14.62 8.70
CA PRO A 151 -3.41 15.86 8.08
C PRO A 151 -1.88 16.01 8.07
N ASP A 152 -1.21 15.64 9.18
CA ASP A 152 0.24 15.73 9.31
C ASP A 152 0.98 14.82 8.32
N ALA A 153 0.39 13.68 7.95
CA ALA A 153 0.94 12.81 6.90
C ALA A 153 0.88 13.46 5.52
N LEU A 154 -0.24 14.13 5.20
CA LEU A 154 -0.36 14.89 3.94
C LEU A 154 0.57 16.10 3.92
N GLU A 155 0.77 16.75 5.06
CA GLU A 155 1.71 17.86 5.18
C GLU A 155 3.15 17.39 4.92
N GLY A 156 3.56 16.26 5.53
CA GLY A 156 4.84 15.62 5.25
C GLY A 156 5.01 15.26 3.77
N ALA A 157 4.00 14.67 3.16
CA ALA A 157 4.02 14.31 1.74
C ALA A 157 4.18 15.54 0.83
N ARG A 158 3.44 16.61 1.11
CA ARG A 158 3.48 17.87 0.32
C ARG A 158 4.84 18.53 0.31
N HIS A 159 5.59 18.46 1.41
CA HIS A 159 6.93 19.07 1.52
C HIS A 159 8.04 18.22 0.91
N SER A 160 7.75 16.99 0.51
CA SER A 160 8.74 16.00 0.02
C SER A 160 8.51 15.55 -1.42
N ALA A 161 7.46 16.05 -2.07
CA ALA A 161 7.11 15.71 -3.45
C ALA A 161 7.77 16.65 -4.47
#